data_0e45688c5e72c1366564ea05e487a8cf
#
_entry.id   0e45688c5e72c1366564ea05e487a8cf
#
_cell.length_a   1.000
_cell.length_b   1.000
_cell.length_c   1.000
_cell.angle_alpha   90.00
_cell.angle_beta   90.00
_cell.angle_gamma   90.00
#
_symmetry.space_group_name_H-M   'P 1'
#
loop_
_entity.id
_entity.type
_entity.pdbx_description
1 polymer ?
#
loop_
_entity_poly.entity_id
_entity_poly.type
_entity_poly.pdbx_seq_one_letter_code
_entity_poly.pdbx_strand_id
1 'polypeptide(L)'
;MKSMIRMTLGIVALAVVLSATVAMAATPTVNSAVLITRVFNDCPFSVLTTGNSYPAQIFFDDNKGDCGAWANLHIWRYSGDGATPAIFPNASCFRSAADLVISSDSSNAEAGLQVAPWWSQQVDGRLNVRSTDGEIACFGGRLPFYSFTATYGLVYVKGTSIHLEVIYQQNGLSMASPATIEYIVGYNNTTYTSGPMPFDEGNPAEGHGSWGMLDGAQVGGHAQVFLGGPANHAVRAEWTNIVFQDLCPPSPVEPTTWGKIKAAFRN
;
A
#
# COMPACT_ATOMS: atom_id res chain seq x y z
N MET A 1 -76.23 37.77 -9.03
CA MET A 1 -75.53 36.83 -8.16
C MET A 1 -74.52 36.10 -8.98
N LYS A 2 -73.23 36.43 -8.86
CA LYS A 2 -72.14 35.81 -9.66
C LYS A 2 -71.42 34.81 -8.74
N SER A 3 -71.51 33.52 -9.05
CA SER A 3 -70.78 32.46 -8.38
C SER A 3 -69.34 32.48 -8.87
N MET A 4 -68.37 32.70 -7.96
CA MET A 4 -66.95 32.57 -8.22
C MET A 4 -66.54 31.11 -7.91
N ILE A 5 -66.23 30.35 -8.93
CA ILE A 5 -65.58 29.06 -8.80
C ILE A 5 -64.08 29.30 -8.56
N ARG A 6 -63.58 29.01 -7.36
CA ARG A 6 -62.16 28.98 -7.05
C ARG A 6 -61.55 27.68 -7.49
N MET A 7 -60.74 27.73 -8.53
CA MET A 7 -59.95 26.60 -9.02
C MET A 7 -58.66 26.54 -8.20
N THR A 8 -58.56 25.59 -7.32
CA THR A 8 -57.33 25.34 -6.51
C THR A 8 -56.36 24.49 -7.38
N LEU A 9 -55.31 25.14 -7.88
CA LEU A 9 -54.20 24.42 -8.54
C LEU A 9 -53.34 23.75 -7.47
N GLY A 10 -53.42 22.43 -7.38
CA GLY A 10 -52.51 21.64 -6.58
C GLY A 10 -51.17 21.46 -7.31
N ILE A 11 -50.12 22.11 -6.81
CA ILE A 11 -48.76 21.87 -7.28
C ILE A 11 -48.26 20.61 -6.59
N VAL A 12 -48.17 19.50 -7.34
CA VAL A 12 -47.47 18.30 -6.90
C VAL A 12 -45.97 18.51 -7.15
N ALA A 13 -45.24 18.85 -6.11
CA ALA A 13 -43.77 18.88 -6.15
C ALA A 13 -43.23 17.47 -6.19
N LEU A 14 -42.82 17.01 -7.36
CA LEU A 14 -42.09 15.75 -7.54
C LEU A 14 -40.67 15.97 -7.03
N ALA A 15 -40.38 15.55 -5.79
CA ALA A 15 -39.02 15.55 -5.25
C ALA A 15 -38.26 14.40 -5.92
N VAL A 16 -37.47 14.71 -6.93
CA VAL A 16 -36.48 13.79 -7.50
C VAL A 16 -35.31 13.73 -6.51
N VAL A 17 -35.30 12.69 -5.70
CA VAL A 17 -34.11 12.35 -4.89
C VAL A 17 -33.05 11.84 -5.87
N LEU A 18 -32.16 12.72 -6.31
CA LEU A 18 -30.91 12.30 -6.93
C LEU A 18 -30.05 11.65 -5.82
N SER A 19 -30.13 10.34 -5.71
CA SER A 19 -29.09 9.58 -5.04
C SER A 19 -27.83 9.67 -5.90
N ALA A 20 -26.96 10.62 -5.57
CA ALA A 20 -25.59 10.62 -6.09
C ALA A 20 -24.93 9.33 -5.58
N THR A 21 -24.84 8.33 -6.43
CA THR A 21 -23.93 7.21 -6.19
C THR A 21 -22.53 7.81 -6.26
N VAL A 22 -21.92 8.02 -5.12
CA VAL A 22 -20.49 8.31 -5.05
C VAL A 22 -19.82 7.10 -5.69
N ALA A 23 -19.31 7.26 -6.90
CA ALA A 23 -18.47 6.24 -7.52
C ALA A 23 -17.25 6.10 -6.60
N MET A 24 -17.21 5.05 -5.79
CA MET A 24 -16.03 4.68 -5.03
C MET A 24 -14.91 4.51 -6.05
N ALA A 25 -13.80 5.21 -5.84
CA ALA A 25 -12.63 5.05 -6.69
C ALA A 25 -12.17 3.58 -6.58
N ALA A 26 -12.16 2.89 -7.71
CA ALA A 26 -11.80 1.48 -7.75
C ALA A 26 -10.31 1.29 -7.46
N THR A 27 -9.96 0.17 -6.84
CA THR A 27 -8.57 -0.28 -6.74
C THR A 27 -7.93 -0.28 -8.13
N PRO A 28 -6.72 0.26 -8.33
CA PRO A 28 -6.10 0.32 -9.65
C PRO A 28 -5.76 -1.08 -10.17
N THR A 29 -5.80 -1.24 -11.49
CA THR A 29 -5.31 -2.47 -12.14
C THR A 29 -3.80 -2.58 -11.96
N VAL A 30 -3.33 -3.76 -11.58
CA VAL A 30 -1.91 -4.07 -11.42
C VAL A 30 -1.53 -5.22 -12.35
N ASN A 31 -0.63 -4.96 -13.30
CA ASN A 31 -0.13 -5.92 -14.28
C ASN A 31 1.40 -6.04 -14.28
N SER A 32 2.09 -5.11 -13.59
CA SER A 32 3.54 -4.95 -13.63
C SER A 32 4.04 -4.24 -12.37
N ALA A 33 5.31 -3.96 -12.34
CA ALA A 33 5.95 -3.09 -11.35
C ALA A 33 6.94 -2.14 -12.02
N VAL A 34 7.20 -1.01 -11.38
CA VAL A 34 8.25 -0.06 -11.77
C VAL A 34 9.29 0.04 -10.67
N LEU A 35 10.54 0.25 -11.05
CA LEU A 35 11.64 0.48 -10.13
C LEU A 35 11.93 1.98 -10.06
N ILE A 36 12.07 2.50 -8.84
CA ILE A 36 12.47 3.88 -8.57
C ILE A 36 13.74 3.79 -7.72
N THR A 37 14.86 3.97 -8.37
CA THR A 37 16.17 3.82 -7.74
C THR A 37 16.66 5.15 -7.20
N ARG A 38 17.46 5.10 -6.11
CA ARG A 38 18.16 6.27 -5.58
C ARG A 38 17.21 7.41 -5.19
N VAL A 39 16.09 7.07 -4.54
CA VAL A 39 15.16 8.03 -3.92
C VAL A 39 15.92 8.90 -2.90
N PHE A 40 16.75 8.26 -2.08
CA PHE A 40 17.93 8.85 -1.47
C PHE A 40 19.16 8.36 -2.22
N ASN A 41 20.14 9.21 -2.36
CA ASN A 41 21.34 8.95 -3.13
C ASN A 41 22.55 9.60 -2.49
N ASP A 42 22.77 9.31 -1.22
CA ASP A 42 23.89 9.86 -0.48
C ASP A 42 25.23 9.28 -0.96
N CYS A 43 25.18 8.10 -1.58
CA CYS A 43 26.31 7.43 -2.20
C CYS A 43 26.10 7.27 -3.71
N PRO A 44 26.20 8.35 -4.51
CA PRO A 44 25.90 8.32 -5.94
C PRO A 44 26.84 7.43 -6.75
N PHE A 45 28.01 7.11 -6.23
CA PHE A 45 29.02 6.26 -6.87
C PHE A 45 28.89 4.77 -6.48
N SER A 46 27.86 4.40 -5.71
CA SER A 46 27.60 2.99 -5.41
C SER A 46 27.32 2.20 -6.69
N VAL A 47 27.73 0.94 -6.69
CA VAL A 47 27.41 0.02 -7.80
C VAL A 47 26.04 -0.56 -7.56
N LEU A 48 25.06 -0.12 -8.35
CA LEU A 48 23.68 -0.59 -8.27
C LEU A 48 23.37 -1.50 -9.45
N THR A 49 22.90 -2.70 -9.16
CA THR A 49 22.29 -3.62 -10.11
C THR A 49 20.85 -3.88 -9.73
N THR A 50 19.96 -3.95 -10.69
CA THR A 50 18.53 -4.16 -10.46
C THR A 50 17.95 -5.16 -11.44
N GLY A 51 16.88 -5.83 -11.06
CA GLY A 51 16.07 -6.66 -11.95
C GLY A 51 14.59 -6.54 -11.64
N ASN A 52 13.78 -6.60 -12.70
CA ASN A 52 12.33 -6.57 -12.61
C ASN A 52 11.74 -7.56 -13.63
N SER A 53 11.33 -8.70 -13.16
CA SER A 53 10.56 -9.70 -13.89
C SER A 53 9.24 -10.02 -13.14
N TYR A 54 8.55 -8.96 -12.71
CA TYR A 54 7.26 -9.05 -12.04
C TYR A 54 6.30 -10.02 -12.77
N PRO A 55 5.57 -10.87 -12.04
CA PRO A 55 5.51 -11.02 -10.59
C PRO A 55 6.54 -12.03 -10.02
N ALA A 56 7.39 -12.60 -10.88
CA ALA A 56 8.29 -13.69 -10.49
C ALA A 56 9.39 -13.19 -9.55
N GLN A 57 10.02 -12.04 -9.89
CA GLN A 57 11.16 -11.53 -9.12
C GLN A 57 11.35 -10.03 -9.35
N ILE A 58 11.71 -9.33 -8.27
CA ILE A 58 12.28 -7.98 -8.27
C ILE A 58 13.49 -7.99 -7.34
N PHE A 59 14.59 -7.32 -7.70
CA PHE A 59 15.71 -7.15 -6.79
C PHE A 59 16.41 -5.82 -6.94
N PHE A 60 17.02 -5.38 -5.85
CA PHE A 60 18.04 -4.34 -5.78
C PHE A 60 19.30 -4.92 -5.16
N ASP A 61 20.44 -4.66 -5.78
CA ASP A 61 21.76 -5.03 -5.29
C ASP A 61 22.63 -3.77 -5.36
N ASP A 62 22.78 -3.10 -4.22
CA ASP A 62 23.50 -1.82 -4.11
C ASP A 62 24.72 -2.00 -3.21
N ASN A 63 25.90 -1.89 -3.83
CA ASN A 63 27.17 -1.91 -3.15
C ASN A 63 27.70 -0.49 -3.01
N LYS A 64 27.54 0.09 -1.82
CA LYS A 64 28.02 1.43 -1.48
C LYS A 64 29.53 1.50 -1.30
N GLY A 65 30.21 0.38 -1.09
CA GLY A 65 31.62 0.36 -0.73
C GLY A 65 31.89 1.18 0.54
N ASP A 66 32.99 1.95 0.53
CA ASP A 66 33.41 2.77 1.68
C ASP A 66 32.74 4.16 1.72
N CYS A 67 31.65 4.37 1.04
CA CYS A 67 30.93 5.63 1.06
C CYS A 67 30.42 5.94 2.48
N GLY A 68 30.97 6.95 3.11
CA GLY A 68 30.64 7.40 4.46
C GLY A 68 29.36 8.22 4.58
N ALA A 69 28.58 8.33 3.51
CA ALA A 69 27.32 9.05 3.50
C ALA A 69 26.17 8.21 4.08
N TRP A 70 25.00 8.85 4.30
CA TRP A 70 23.94 8.27 5.14
C TRP A 70 23.28 7.04 4.55
N ALA A 71 22.57 7.16 3.41
CA ALA A 71 21.83 6.03 2.86
C ALA A 71 21.59 6.14 1.35
N ASN A 72 21.42 4.99 0.72
CA ASN A 72 20.72 4.88 -0.55
C ASN A 72 19.41 4.16 -0.31
N LEU A 73 18.31 4.69 -0.86
CA LEU A 73 16.97 4.09 -0.83
C LEU A 73 16.51 3.74 -2.23
N HIS A 74 16.09 2.51 -2.41
CA HIS A 74 15.47 2.00 -3.63
C HIS A 74 14.08 1.51 -3.31
N ILE A 75 13.14 1.76 -4.22
CA ILE A 75 11.76 1.30 -4.08
C ILE A 75 11.27 0.67 -5.38
N TRP A 76 10.36 -0.25 -5.28
CA TRP A 76 9.54 -0.69 -6.40
C TRP A 76 8.07 -0.44 -6.08
N ARG A 77 7.27 -0.19 -7.11
CA ARG A 77 5.84 0.08 -6.98
C ARG A 77 5.06 -0.75 -7.98
N TYR A 78 3.88 -1.19 -7.57
CA TYR A 78 2.92 -1.75 -8.51
C TYR A 78 2.59 -0.75 -9.61
N SER A 79 2.29 -1.28 -10.80
CA SER A 79 2.00 -0.49 -11.98
C SER A 79 0.97 -1.20 -12.85
N GLY A 80 0.15 -0.42 -13.54
CA GLY A 80 -0.76 -0.92 -14.56
C GLY A 80 -0.15 -0.96 -15.97
N ASP A 81 0.87 -0.12 -16.22
CA ASP A 81 1.45 0.11 -17.54
C ASP A 81 2.96 -0.23 -17.64
N GLY A 82 3.60 -0.55 -16.52
CA GLY A 82 5.04 -0.82 -16.43
C GLY A 82 5.93 0.42 -16.49
N ALA A 83 5.36 1.61 -16.53
CA ALA A 83 6.08 2.87 -16.66
C ALA A 83 5.84 3.83 -15.49
N THR A 84 4.61 3.85 -14.96
CA THR A 84 4.21 4.73 -13.86
C THR A 84 3.69 3.93 -12.66
N PRO A 85 3.96 4.39 -11.41
CA PRO A 85 3.36 3.78 -10.24
C PRO A 85 1.83 3.84 -10.29
N ALA A 86 1.17 2.75 -9.91
CA ALA A 86 -0.27 2.73 -9.67
C ALA A 86 -0.59 3.57 -8.43
N ILE A 87 -1.64 4.38 -8.52
CA ILE A 87 -2.10 5.26 -7.45
C ILE A 87 -3.33 4.64 -6.80
N PHE A 88 -3.23 4.38 -5.51
CA PHE A 88 -4.26 3.75 -4.71
C PHE A 88 -5.04 4.81 -3.94
N PRO A 89 -6.33 5.00 -4.22
CA PRO A 89 -7.19 5.80 -3.35
C PRO A 89 -7.36 5.10 -1.99
N ASN A 90 -7.63 5.87 -0.94
CA ASN A 90 -7.87 5.32 0.39
C ASN A 90 -9.10 4.39 0.46
N ALA A 91 -9.98 4.51 -0.52
CA ALA A 91 -11.13 3.62 -0.72
C ALA A 91 -10.79 2.27 -1.39
N SER A 92 -9.52 1.99 -1.67
CA SER A 92 -9.08 0.67 -2.18
C SER A 92 -9.25 -0.42 -1.13
N CYS A 93 -9.31 -1.67 -1.59
CA CYS A 93 -9.13 -2.84 -0.75
C CYS A 93 -8.17 -3.78 -1.47
N PHE A 94 -7.10 -4.15 -0.83
CA PHE A 94 -6.11 -4.98 -1.49
C PHE A 94 -5.36 -5.91 -0.54
N ARG A 95 -4.79 -6.94 -1.14
CA ARG A 95 -3.77 -7.80 -0.55
C ARG A 95 -2.49 -7.63 -1.38
N SER A 96 -1.40 -7.36 -0.71
CA SER A 96 -0.05 -7.31 -1.30
C SER A 96 0.86 -8.26 -0.54
N ALA A 97 1.52 -9.18 -1.23
CA ALA A 97 2.40 -10.14 -0.61
C ALA A 97 3.64 -10.42 -1.45
N ALA A 98 4.72 -10.83 -0.80
CA ALA A 98 5.93 -11.33 -1.44
C ALA A 98 6.78 -12.14 -0.47
N ASP A 99 7.63 -13.01 -1.00
CA ASP A 99 8.71 -13.63 -0.26
C ASP A 99 9.97 -12.76 -0.41
N LEU A 100 10.57 -12.38 0.71
CA LEU A 100 11.74 -11.49 0.76
C LEU A 100 12.96 -12.25 1.25
N VAL A 101 14.08 -12.03 0.58
CA VAL A 101 15.42 -12.39 1.07
C VAL A 101 16.28 -11.14 1.12
N ILE A 102 16.85 -10.83 2.29
CA ILE A 102 17.88 -9.81 2.43
C ILE A 102 19.21 -10.54 2.58
N SER A 103 20.07 -10.41 1.59
CA SER A 103 21.44 -10.88 1.65
C SER A 103 22.36 -9.69 1.42
N SER A 104 23.35 -9.50 2.28
CA SER A 104 24.29 -8.41 2.14
C SER A 104 25.55 -8.70 2.95
N ASP A 105 26.65 -8.12 2.55
CA ASP A 105 27.92 -8.21 3.30
C ASP A 105 27.91 -7.24 4.50
N SER A 106 27.04 -6.25 4.47
CA SER A 106 26.84 -5.28 5.57
C SER A 106 25.77 -5.76 6.54
N SER A 107 25.92 -5.39 7.80
CA SER A 107 24.95 -5.66 8.87
C SER A 107 23.81 -4.61 8.93
N ASN A 108 23.88 -3.53 8.15
CA ASN A 108 22.99 -2.39 8.29
C ASN A 108 22.12 -2.20 7.05
N ALA A 109 21.26 -3.15 6.79
CA ALA A 109 20.29 -3.06 5.70
C ALA A 109 18.88 -3.38 6.18
N GLU A 110 17.91 -2.79 5.53
CA GLU A 110 16.51 -3.11 5.70
C GLU A 110 15.79 -3.20 4.37
N ALA A 111 14.76 -4.00 4.33
CA ALA A 111 13.86 -4.13 3.20
C ALA A 111 12.49 -4.63 3.65
N GLY A 112 11.47 -4.48 2.80
CA GLY A 112 10.13 -4.95 3.12
C GLY A 112 9.08 -4.51 2.13
N LEU A 113 7.82 -4.55 2.55
CA LEU A 113 6.70 -3.98 1.83
C LEU A 113 6.47 -2.54 2.27
N GLN A 114 5.92 -1.72 1.39
CA GLN A 114 5.68 -0.31 1.66
C GLN A 114 4.31 0.14 1.11
N VAL A 115 3.62 0.94 1.92
CA VAL A 115 2.39 1.64 1.55
C VAL A 115 2.58 3.12 1.86
N ALA A 116 2.81 3.94 0.84
CA ALA A 116 3.09 5.37 1.02
C ALA A 116 2.79 6.15 -0.25
N PRO A 117 2.42 7.44 -0.20
CA PRO A 117 2.26 8.28 -1.39
C PRO A 117 3.57 8.36 -2.20
N TRP A 118 4.66 8.48 -1.49
CA TRP A 118 6.04 8.37 -1.96
C TRP A 118 6.92 8.30 -0.71
N TRP A 119 8.25 8.24 -0.84
CA TRP A 119 9.08 8.29 0.34
C TRP A 119 8.92 9.62 1.11
N SER A 120 8.59 9.54 2.40
CA SER A 120 8.49 10.65 3.33
C SER A 120 8.62 10.13 4.76
N GLN A 121 9.39 10.78 5.59
CA GLN A 121 9.53 10.43 7.01
C GLN A 121 8.22 10.50 7.78
N GLN A 122 7.27 11.32 7.32
CA GLN A 122 6.00 11.53 8.01
C GLN A 122 4.89 10.61 7.54
N VAL A 123 4.93 10.17 6.29
CA VAL A 123 3.79 9.50 5.65
C VAL A 123 4.11 8.14 5.04
N ASP A 124 5.36 7.72 4.98
CA ASP A 124 5.67 6.38 4.53
C ASP A 124 5.30 5.35 5.60
N GLY A 125 4.82 4.23 5.15
CA GLY A 125 4.53 3.10 6.00
C GLY A 125 5.20 1.85 5.49
N ARG A 126 5.89 1.12 6.37
CA ARG A 126 6.73 -0.02 6.02
C ARG A 126 6.46 -1.22 6.92
N LEU A 127 6.12 -2.36 6.31
CA LEU A 127 6.33 -3.66 6.95
C LEU A 127 7.78 -4.04 6.67
N ASN A 128 8.64 -3.82 7.64
CA ASN A 128 10.09 -3.76 7.51
C ASN A 128 10.77 -4.95 8.18
N VAL A 129 11.84 -5.40 7.54
CA VAL A 129 12.77 -6.42 8.06
C VAL A 129 14.16 -5.80 8.08
N ARG A 130 14.82 -5.82 9.24
CA ARG A 130 16.20 -5.33 9.38
C ARG A 130 17.19 -6.49 9.44
N SER A 131 18.31 -6.32 8.76
CA SER A 131 19.40 -7.33 8.79
C SER A 131 20.33 -7.19 9.99
N THR A 132 20.30 -6.02 10.66
CA THR A 132 21.21 -5.68 11.77
C THR A 132 20.90 -6.46 13.04
N ASP A 133 19.65 -6.42 13.47
CA ASP A 133 19.16 -7.03 14.71
C ASP A 133 18.02 -8.03 14.47
N GLY A 134 17.64 -8.20 13.20
CA GLY A 134 16.58 -9.10 12.79
C GLY A 134 15.18 -8.60 13.13
N GLU A 135 14.99 -7.33 13.48
CA GLU A 135 13.66 -6.81 13.79
C GLU A 135 12.71 -6.92 12.59
N ILE A 136 11.51 -7.38 12.88
CA ILE A 136 10.39 -7.44 11.95
C ILE A 136 9.26 -6.61 12.56
N ALA A 137 9.01 -5.43 11.98
CA ALA A 137 7.99 -4.53 12.48
C ALA A 137 7.35 -3.71 11.36
N CYS A 138 6.09 -3.31 11.58
CA CYS A 138 5.46 -2.30 10.76
C CYS A 138 5.46 -0.96 11.48
N PHE A 139 5.92 0.06 10.80
CA PHE A 139 5.98 1.43 11.31
C PHE A 139 5.93 2.43 10.16
N GLY A 140 5.86 3.71 10.54
CA GLY A 140 5.85 4.82 9.60
C GLY A 140 4.53 5.55 9.61
N GLY A 141 4.61 6.80 9.25
CA GLY A 141 3.66 7.88 9.45
C GLY A 141 2.20 7.53 9.62
N ARG A 142 1.64 6.76 8.74
CA ARG A 142 0.19 6.51 8.74
C ARG A 142 -0.22 5.09 9.09
N LEU A 143 0.68 4.12 8.97
CA LEU A 143 0.33 2.73 9.27
C LEU A 143 0.30 2.49 10.79
N PRO A 144 -0.71 1.77 11.32
CA PRO A 144 -0.71 1.29 12.70
C PRO A 144 0.57 0.51 13.02
N PHE A 145 1.23 0.88 14.11
CA PHE A 145 2.47 0.23 14.54
C PHE A 145 2.21 -1.21 15.02
N TYR A 146 3.06 -2.14 14.58
CA TYR A 146 3.08 -3.50 15.08
C TYR A 146 4.49 -4.10 14.98
N SER A 147 4.95 -4.78 16.04
CA SER A 147 6.23 -5.46 16.05
C SER A 147 6.06 -6.96 16.26
N PHE A 148 6.36 -7.74 15.24
CA PHE A 148 6.41 -9.21 15.31
C PHE A 148 7.55 -9.67 16.21
N THR A 149 8.67 -8.95 16.20
CA THR A 149 9.80 -9.22 17.11
C THR A 149 9.38 -9.06 18.56
N ALA A 150 8.70 -7.97 18.91
CA ALA A 150 8.26 -7.75 20.29
C ALA A 150 7.15 -8.72 20.72
N THR A 151 6.23 -9.05 19.80
CA THR A 151 5.05 -9.86 20.13
C THR A 151 5.36 -11.36 20.17
N TYR A 152 6.16 -11.86 19.21
CA TYR A 152 6.40 -13.28 19.02
C TYR A 152 7.86 -13.69 19.24
N GLY A 153 8.76 -12.73 19.52
CA GLY A 153 10.19 -13.01 19.63
C GLY A 153 10.85 -13.34 18.28
N LEU A 154 10.23 -12.97 17.15
CA LEU A 154 10.78 -13.27 15.84
C LEU A 154 12.04 -12.45 15.59
N VAL A 155 13.08 -13.12 15.11
CA VAL A 155 14.33 -12.50 14.70
C VAL A 155 14.68 -13.03 13.30
N TYR A 156 14.73 -12.12 12.33
CA TYR A 156 15.10 -12.47 10.96
C TYR A 156 16.59 -12.82 10.88
N VAL A 157 16.88 -13.90 10.22
CA VAL A 157 18.26 -14.31 9.91
C VAL A 157 18.59 -13.94 8.48
N LYS A 158 19.58 -13.08 8.29
CA LYS A 158 20.03 -12.63 6.97
C LYS A 158 20.29 -13.82 6.04
N GLY A 159 19.82 -13.72 4.80
CA GLY A 159 19.92 -14.75 3.77
C GLY A 159 18.82 -15.82 3.80
N THR A 160 17.91 -15.77 4.78
CA THR A 160 16.74 -16.67 4.80
C THR A 160 15.54 -16.01 4.12
N SER A 161 14.62 -16.82 3.63
CA SER A 161 13.37 -16.33 3.07
C SER A 161 12.35 -16.04 4.17
N ILE A 162 11.65 -14.92 4.04
CA ILE A 162 10.53 -14.50 4.89
C ILE A 162 9.37 -14.06 4.01
N HIS A 163 8.19 -14.59 4.28
CA HIS A 163 6.95 -14.14 3.64
C HIS A 163 6.42 -12.89 4.34
N LEU A 164 6.10 -11.86 3.58
CA LEU A 164 5.49 -10.63 4.05
C LEU A 164 4.18 -10.39 3.31
N GLU A 165 3.14 -10.01 4.06
CA GLU A 165 1.84 -9.72 3.48
C GLU A 165 1.17 -8.55 4.20
N VAL A 166 0.49 -7.71 3.44
CA VAL A 166 -0.33 -6.58 3.91
C VAL A 166 -1.71 -6.72 3.30
N ILE A 167 -2.74 -6.68 4.14
CA ILE A 167 -4.14 -6.67 3.73
C ILE A 167 -4.75 -5.34 4.19
N TYR A 168 -5.23 -4.55 3.25
CA TYR A 168 -5.91 -3.29 3.53
C TYR A 168 -7.39 -3.38 3.18
N GLN A 169 -8.27 -2.96 4.11
CA GLN A 169 -9.72 -2.91 3.98
C GLN A 169 -10.22 -1.51 4.32
N GLN A 170 -10.86 -0.85 3.37
CA GLN A 170 -11.28 0.55 3.52
C GLN A 170 -12.44 0.75 4.50
N ASN A 171 -13.29 -0.26 4.72
CA ASN A 171 -14.49 -0.17 5.56
C ASN A 171 -15.30 1.11 5.27
N GLY A 172 -15.47 2.00 6.26
CA GLY A 172 -16.24 3.24 6.11
C GLY A 172 -15.42 4.53 6.15
N LEU A 173 -14.09 4.45 6.31
CA LEU A 173 -13.17 5.58 6.42
C LEU A 173 -13.65 6.66 7.41
N SER A 174 -14.15 6.25 8.57
CA SER A 174 -14.71 7.11 9.60
C SER A 174 -14.41 6.57 11.00
N MET A 175 -14.56 7.39 12.03
CA MET A 175 -14.39 6.96 13.42
C MET A 175 -15.27 5.73 13.79
N ALA A 176 -16.49 5.68 13.28
CA ALA A 176 -17.42 4.57 13.57
C ALA A 176 -17.09 3.30 12.79
N SER A 177 -16.34 3.43 11.67
CA SER A 177 -15.97 2.33 10.81
C SER A 177 -14.64 2.68 10.10
N PRO A 178 -13.52 2.67 10.83
CA PRO A 178 -12.22 2.97 10.26
C PRO A 178 -11.78 1.88 9.29
N ALA A 179 -10.92 2.23 8.35
CA ALA A 179 -10.19 1.23 7.60
C ALA A 179 -9.35 0.37 8.54
N THR A 180 -9.03 -0.83 8.08
CA THR A 180 -8.12 -1.73 8.80
C THR A 180 -6.97 -2.14 7.91
N ILE A 181 -5.84 -2.40 8.54
CA ILE A 181 -4.69 -3.04 7.90
C ILE A 181 -4.28 -4.24 8.75
N GLU A 182 -3.97 -5.33 8.09
CA GLU A 182 -3.43 -6.53 8.73
C GLU A 182 -2.06 -6.82 8.13
N TYR A 183 -1.11 -7.15 9.01
CA TYR A 183 0.22 -7.58 8.64
C TYR A 183 0.35 -9.07 8.91
N ILE A 184 0.89 -9.80 7.94
CA ILE A 184 1.13 -11.23 8.06
C ILE A 184 2.59 -11.51 7.75
N VAL A 185 3.22 -12.34 8.56
CA VAL A 185 4.58 -12.79 8.40
C VAL A 185 4.62 -14.31 8.44
N GLY A 186 5.10 -14.92 7.35
CA GLY A 186 5.41 -16.34 7.28
C GLY A 186 6.92 -16.56 7.48
N TYR A 187 7.31 -17.18 8.58
CA TYR A 187 8.72 -17.42 8.88
C TYR A 187 8.92 -18.74 9.61
N ASN A 188 9.96 -19.50 9.24
CA ASN A 188 10.26 -20.81 9.85
C ASN A 188 9.06 -21.77 9.83
N ASN A 189 8.34 -21.84 8.69
CA ASN A 189 7.15 -22.67 8.48
C ASN A 189 5.96 -22.31 9.41
N THR A 190 5.97 -21.15 10.02
CA THR A 190 4.88 -20.65 10.86
C THR A 190 4.39 -19.32 10.33
N THR A 191 3.07 -19.13 10.38
CA THR A 191 2.42 -17.86 10.01
C THR A 191 2.03 -17.10 11.26
N TYR A 192 2.37 -15.83 11.29
CA TYR A 192 2.08 -14.88 12.36
C TYR A 192 1.25 -13.72 11.79
N THR A 193 0.34 -13.20 12.57
CA THR A 193 -0.53 -12.10 12.15
C THR A 193 -0.67 -11.04 13.24
N SER A 194 -0.81 -9.78 12.83
CA SER A 194 -1.23 -8.70 13.73
C SER A 194 -2.73 -8.76 14.04
N GLY A 195 -3.51 -9.50 13.24
CA GLY A 195 -4.94 -9.27 13.08
C GLY A 195 -5.24 -7.91 12.44
N PRO A 196 -6.51 -7.66 12.09
CA PRO A 196 -6.92 -6.37 11.54
C PRO A 196 -6.75 -5.25 12.56
N MET A 197 -5.90 -4.27 12.25
CA MET A 197 -5.62 -3.11 13.08
C MET A 197 -6.33 -1.88 12.51
N PRO A 198 -7.14 -1.17 13.30
CA PRO A 198 -7.85 0.01 12.83
C PRO A 198 -6.89 1.20 12.66
N PHE A 199 -7.13 2.00 11.62
CA PHE A 199 -6.52 3.31 11.51
C PHE A 199 -7.19 4.29 12.49
N ASP A 200 -6.42 5.23 12.99
CA ASP A 200 -6.94 6.42 13.66
C ASP A 200 -7.19 7.56 12.66
N GLU A 201 -7.61 8.72 13.13
CA GLU A 201 -7.78 9.90 12.29
C GLU A 201 -6.44 10.40 11.74
N GLY A 202 -5.37 10.19 12.47
CA GLY A 202 -4.04 10.72 12.17
C GLY A 202 -3.92 12.20 12.51
N ASN A 203 -2.89 12.84 11.96
CA ASN A 203 -2.61 14.25 12.18
C ASN A 203 -3.01 15.09 10.95
N PRO A 204 -4.12 15.84 10.98
CA PRO A 204 -4.56 16.65 9.84
C PRO A 204 -3.53 17.68 9.37
N ALA A 205 -2.69 18.20 10.28
CA ALA A 205 -1.63 19.15 9.94
C ALA A 205 -0.52 18.53 9.07
N GLU A 206 -0.37 17.23 9.12
CA GLU A 206 0.58 16.45 8.29
C GLU A 206 -0.11 15.86 7.04
N GLY A 207 -1.34 16.28 6.72
CA GLY A 207 -2.11 15.75 5.59
C GLY A 207 -2.78 14.41 5.85
N HIS A 208 -2.83 13.97 7.11
CA HIS A 208 -3.56 12.80 7.56
C HIS A 208 -5.03 13.16 7.87
N GLY A 209 -5.81 12.24 8.35
CA GLY A 209 -7.17 12.53 8.79
C GLY A 209 -8.24 11.79 7.98
N SER A 210 -7.92 10.63 7.45
CA SER A 210 -8.83 9.86 6.60
C SER A 210 -9.34 8.57 7.20
N TRP A 211 -9.03 8.25 8.45
CA TRP A 211 -9.36 6.97 9.07
C TRP A 211 -8.95 5.75 8.22
N GLY A 212 -7.88 5.90 7.45
CA GLY A 212 -7.34 4.91 6.54
C GLY A 212 -5.95 5.31 6.05
N MET A 213 -5.40 4.58 5.08
CA MET A 213 -4.18 4.99 4.40
C MET A 213 -4.39 6.34 3.70
N LEU A 214 -3.33 7.07 3.42
CA LEU A 214 -3.42 8.32 2.67
C LEU A 214 -4.01 8.09 1.29
N ASP A 215 -4.84 9.02 0.85
CA ASP A 215 -5.33 9.04 -0.52
C ASP A 215 -4.16 9.29 -1.49
N GLY A 216 -4.12 8.55 -2.57
CA GLY A 216 -3.00 8.61 -3.50
C GLY A 216 -1.77 7.78 -3.08
N ALA A 217 -1.92 6.82 -2.19
CA ALA A 217 -0.84 5.92 -1.80
C ALA A 217 -0.28 5.13 -2.99
N GLN A 218 0.98 4.76 -2.89
CA GLN A 218 1.65 3.82 -3.78
C GLN A 218 2.08 2.59 -2.97
N VAL A 219 1.81 1.41 -3.50
CA VAL A 219 2.08 0.14 -2.84
C VAL A 219 3.20 -0.60 -3.56
N GLY A 220 4.08 -1.24 -2.80
CA GLY A 220 5.21 -1.99 -3.35
C GLY A 220 6.19 -2.39 -2.28
N GLY A 221 7.48 -2.26 -2.54
CA GLY A 221 8.54 -2.58 -1.58
C GLY A 221 9.69 -1.58 -1.59
N HIS A 222 10.56 -1.72 -0.62
CA HIS A 222 11.74 -0.86 -0.44
C HIS A 222 12.95 -1.68 -0.01
N ALA A 223 14.14 -1.17 -0.33
CA ALA A 223 15.42 -1.62 0.21
C ALA A 223 16.29 -0.41 0.51
N GLN A 224 16.96 -0.44 1.65
CA GLN A 224 17.82 0.65 2.10
C GLN A 224 19.06 0.11 2.81
N VAL A 225 20.22 0.70 2.51
CA VAL A 225 21.48 0.49 3.24
C VAL A 225 21.78 1.72 4.06
N PHE A 226 22.05 1.52 5.35
CA PHE A 226 22.38 2.61 6.28
C PHE A 226 23.88 2.79 6.50
N LEU A 227 24.24 3.90 7.14
CA LEU A 227 25.54 4.11 7.76
C LEU A 227 25.75 3.23 8.99
N GLY A 228 27.02 3.04 9.33
CA GLY A 228 27.44 2.53 10.64
C GLY A 228 27.77 1.05 10.68
N GLY A 229 27.93 0.40 9.53
CA GLY A 229 28.50 -0.94 9.45
C GLY A 229 30.00 -0.93 9.14
N PRO A 230 30.64 -2.09 9.07
CA PRO A 230 32.01 -2.22 8.57
C PRO A 230 32.13 -1.69 7.14
N ALA A 231 33.36 -1.44 6.70
CA ALA A 231 33.65 -1.15 5.29
C ALA A 231 32.93 -2.15 4.36
N ASN A 232 32.58 -1.72 3.15
CA ASN A 232 31.80 -2.48 2.16
C ASN A 232 30.31 -2.61 2.52
N HIS A 233 29.64 -1.50 2.69
CA HIS A 233 28.20 -1.46 2.85
C HIS A 233 27.49 -1.89 1.55
N ALA A 234 26.78 -3.01 1.63
CA ALA A 234 25.99 -3.52 0.52
C ALA A 234 24.62 -3.99 1.00
N VAL A 235 23.62 -3.91 0.15
CA VAL A 235 22.35 -4.60 0.33
C VAL A 235 21.99 -5.30 -0.97
N ARG A 236 21.64 -6.58 -0.87
CA ARG A 236 20.85 -7.27 -1.87
C ARG A 236 19.51 -7.64 -1.22
N ALA A 237 18.45 -7.03 -1.71
CA ALA A 237 17.09 -7.39 -1.33
C ALA A 237 16.38 -7.93 -2.57
N GLU A 238 15.75 -9.08 -2.42
CA GLU A 238 15.09 -9.81 -3.49
C GLU A 238 13.69 -10.21 -3.06
N TRP A 239 12.69 -9.82 -3.84
CA TRP A 239 11.29 -10.22 -3.69
C TRP A 239 10.95 -11.21 -4.77
N THR A 240 10.35 -12.34 -4.37
CA THR A 240 9.82 -13.37 -5.26
C THR A 240 8.38 -13.67 -4.91
N ASN A 241 7.68 -14.41 -5.76
CA ASN A 241 6.28 -14.79 -5.54
C ASN A 241 5.40 -13.57 -5.21
N ILE A 242 5.61 -12.46 -5.94
CA ILE A 242 4.91 -11.21 -5.69
C ILE A 242 3.45 -11.35 -6.10
N VAL A 243 2.56 -11.06 -5.17
CA VAL A 243 1.10 -11.17 -5.35
C VAL A 243 0.45 -9.84 -5.09
N PHE A 244 -0.42 -9.43 -6.01
CA PHE A 244 -1.40 -8.37 -5.79
C PHE A 244 -2.79 -8.92 -6.04
N GLN A 245 -3.73 -8.62 -5.15
CA GLN A 245 -5.12 -9.00 -5.27
C GLN A 245 -6.02 -7.82 -4.89
N ASP A 246 -6.95 -7.46 -5.79
CA ASP A 246 -8.06 -6.56 -5.46
C ASP A 246 -9.10 -7.34 -4.64
N LEU A 247 -9.39 -6.85 -3.44
CA LEU A 247 -10.35 -7.46 -2.51
C LEU A 247 -11.74 -6.81 -2.57
N CYS A 248 -11.85 -5.66 -3.22
CA CYS A 248 -13.11 -4.95 -3.46
C CYS A 248 -13.35 -4.73 -4.95
N PRO A 249 -13.39 -5.79 -5.76
CA PRO A 249 -13.62 -5.61 -7.18
C PRO A 249 -14.97 -4.92 -7.37
N PRO A 250 -15.10 -4.02 -8.36
CA PRO A 250 -16.38 -3.37 -8.64
C PRO A 250 -17.43 -4.45 -8.85
N SER A 251 -18.56 -4.31 -8.15
CA SER A 251 -19.71 -5.20 -8.40
C SER A 251 -20.03 -5.17 -9.89
N PRO A 252 -20.17 -6.31 -10.56
CA PRO A 252 -20.56 -6.34 -11.97
C PRO A 252 -21.82 -5.51 -12.09
N VAL A 253 -21.76 -4.39 -12.80
CA VAL A 253 -22.98 -3.65 -13.17
C VAL A 253 -23.76 -4.59 -14.08
N GLU A 254 -24.84 -5.18 -13.57
CA GLU A 254 -25.69 -6.03 -14.42
C GLU A 254 -26.13 -5.21 -15.62
N PRO A 255 -25.80 -5.61 -16.86
CA PRO A 255 -26.18 -4.86 -18.07
C PRO A 255 -27.71 -4.71 -18.22
N THR A 256 -28.47 -5.46 -17.41
CA THR A 256 -29.92 -5.46 -17.38
C THR A 256 -30.56 -4.21 -16.80
N THR A 257 -29.85 -3.39 -16.02
CA THR A 257 -30.43 -2.22 -15.37
C THR A 257 -30.82 -1.14 -16.38
N TRP A 258 -29.97 -0.83 -17.36
CA TRP A 258 -30.29 0.11 -18.43
C TRP A 258 -31.34 -0.42 -19.43
N GLY A 259 -31.32 -1.73 -19.69
CA GLY A 259 -32.33 -2.37 -20.52
C GLY A 259 -33.75 -2.33 -19.89
N LYS A 260 -33.82 -2.59 -18.57
CA LYS A 260 -35.08 -2.52 -17.82
C LYS A 260 -35.59 -1.07 -17.70
N ILE A 261 -34.71 -0.10 -17.47
CA ILE A 261 -35.05 1.33 -17.40
C ILE A 261 -35.58 1.79 -18.77
N LYS A 262 -34.91 1.47 -19.90
CA LYS A 262 -35.39 1.82 -21.24
C LYS A 262 -36.72 1.15 -21.60
N ALA A 263 -36.95 -0.07 -21.14
CA ALA A 263 -38.23 -0.76 -21.37
C ALA A 263 -39.38 -0.10 -20.57
N ALA A 264 -39.13 0.40 -19.37
CA ALA A 264 -40.13 1.08 -18.55
C ALA A 264 -40.56 2.45 -19.11
N PHE A 265 -39.77 3.09 -19.98
CA PHE A 265 -40.08 4.38 -20.62
C PHE A 265 -40.53 4.26 -22.09
N ARG A 266 -40.82 3.06 -22.58
CA ARG A 266 -41.30 2.81 -23.97
C ARG A 266 -42.79 2.58 -24.11
N ASN A 267 -43.58 2.75 -23.05
CA ASN A 267 -45.03 2.65 -23.07
C ASN A 267 -45.69 4.04 -22.91
#